data_94ba0b8130d282fb87820da776a44c23
#
_entry.id   94ba0b8130d282fb87820da776a44c23
#
_cell.length_a   1.000
_cell.length_b   1.000
_cell.length_c   1.000
_cell.angle_alpha   90.00
_cell.angle_beta   90.00
_cell.angle_gamma   90.00
#
_symmetry.space_group_name_H-M   'P 1'
#
loop_
_entity.id
_entity.type
_entity.pdbx_description
1 polymer ?
#
loop_
_entity_poly.entity_id
_entity_poly.type
_entity_poly.pdbx_seq_one_letter_code
_entity_poly.pdbx_strand_id
1 'polypeptide(L)'
;FDDKHIIYVWIDALSNYITGLGYDVDGNNDELYKKYWPADLHLIGKDILRFHTIYWPIMLMALGVPLPKQIFGHPWLIQNDGKMSKSKGNVMYADDMVRLFGVDAVRFFVLHEMPFENDGIISWELVVERINSELANTLGNLVNRTISMSNKYFGGVVTNTGVIEEVDEDLKNVVLNCRIKVAECMDKLKVADAISEIFTLFKRCNKYIDETMPWALAKDETKQDRLNTVLY
;
A
#
# COMPACT_ATOMS: atom_id res chain seq x y z
N PHE A 1 -32.55 -35.07 8.05
CA PHE A 1 -31.08 -35.01 7.93
C PHE A 1 -30.48 -36.15 8.74
N ASP A 2 -29.42 -36.72 8.27
CA ASP A 2 -28.69 -37.80 8.92
C ASP A 2 -27.87 -37.26 10.08
N ASP A 3 -28.14 -37.68 11.31
CA ASP A 3 -27.42 -37.23 12.52
C ASP A 3 -25.92 -37.59 12.55
N LYS A 4 -25.44 -38.34 11.55
CA LYS A 4 -24.05 -38.73 11.42
C LYS A 4 -23.21 -37.73 10.62
N HIS A 5 -23.84 -36.75 9.97
CA HIS A 5 -23.18 -35.78 9.11
C HIS A 5 -23.32 -34.35 9.64
N ILE A 6 -22.29 -33.56 9.45
CA ILE A 6 -22.25 -32.14 9.84
C ILE A 6 -22.22 -31.33 8.55
N ILE A 7 -22.98 -30.24 8.48
CA ILE A 7 -22.90 -29.28 7.38
C ILE A 7 -21.50 -28.66 7.39
N TYR A 8 -20.87 -28.67 6.23
CA TYR A 8 -19.51 -28.13 6.08
C TYR A 8 -19.52 -26.61 6.29
N VAL A 9 -18.74 -26.12 7.25
CA VAL A 9 -18.74 -24.72 7.70
C VAL A 9 -18.53 -23.70 6.56
N TRP A 10 -17.84 -24.07 5.49
CA TRP A 10 -17.62 -23.17 4.34
C TRP A 10 -18.87 -22.85 3.54
N ILE A 11 -19.93 -23.63 3.64
CA ILE A 11 -21.23 -23.28 3.03
C ILE A 11 -21.77 -22.01 3.71
N ASP A 12 -21.76 -21.97 5.03
CA ASP A 12 -22.18 -20.82 5.82
C ASP A 12 -21.21 -19.62 5.61
N ALA A 13 -19.91 -19.85 5.76
CA ALA A 13 -18.90 -18.80 5.63
C ALA A 13 -18.91 -18.11 4.27
N LEU A 14 -19.10 -18.86 3.16
CA LEU A 14 -19.10 -18.27 1.82
C LEU A 14 -20.44 -17.60 1.49
N SER A 15 -21.57 -18.19 1.86
CA SER A 15 -22.88 -17.57 1.62
C SER A 15 -23.05 -16.24 2.31
N ASN A 16 -22.30 -15.97 3.41
CA ASN A 16 -22.31 -14.70 4.10
C ASN A 16 -21.99 -13.49 3.18
N TYR A 17 -21.20 -13.66 2.12
CA TYR A 17 -20.92 -12.58 1.16
C TYR A 17 -22.17 -12.03 0.49
N ILE A 18 -23.18 -12.84 0.23
CA ILE A 18 -24.43 -12.39 -0.37
C ILE A 18 -25.55 -12.20 0.65
N THR A 19 -25.63 -13.06 1.67
CA THR A 19 -26.68 -12.93 2.72
C THR A 19 -26.48 -11.66 3.56
N GLY A 20 -25.23 -11.28 3.83
CA GLY A 20 -24.90 -10.01 4.51
C GLY A 20 -25.28 -8.77 3.69
N LEU A 21 -25.48 -8.90 2.38
CA LEU A 21 -25.97 -7.84 1.50
C LEU A 21 -27.50 -7.88 1.32
N GLY A 22 -28.20 -8.85 1.91
CA GLY A 22 -29.63 -9.01 1.77
C GLY A 22 -30.06 -9.75 0.50
N TYR A 23 -29.27 -10.76 0.08
CA TYR A 23 -29.71 -11.70 -0.98
C TYR A 23 -30.92 -12.49 -0.52
N ASP A 24 -31.95 -12.55 -1.35
CA ASP A 24 -33.17 -13.33 -1.17
C ASP A 24 -33.36 -14.32 -2.31
N VAL A 25 -33.62 -15.59 -1.96
CA VAL A 25 -33.83 -16.69 -2.92
C VAL A 25 -35.09 -16.50 -3.76
N ASP A 26 -36.10 -15.82 -3.22
CA ASP A 26 -37.35 -15.49 -3.90
C ASP A 26 -37.26 -14.24 -4.80
N GLY A 27 -36.07 -13.63 -4.87
CA GLY A 27 -35.79 -12.48 -5.76
C GLY A 27 -36.07 -11.11 -5.12
N ASN A 28 -36.50 -11.03 -3.86
CA ASN A 28 -36.77 -9.76 -3.16
C ASN A 28 -35.48 -9.18 -2.55
N ASN A 29 -34.41 -9.15 -3.33
CA ASN A 29 -33.09 -8.71 -2.90
C ASN A 29 -33.09 -7.27 -2.41
N ASP A 30 -32.33 -7.02 -1.33
CA ASP A 30 -32.14 -5.68 -0.77
C ASP A 30 -31.32 -4.77 -1.70
N GLU A 31 -31.41 -3.47 -1.44
CA GLU A 31 -30.68 -2.44 -2.20
C GLU A 31 -29.15 -2.57 -2.10
N LEU A 32 -28.63 -3.08 -0.97
CA LEU A 32 -27.20 -3.34 -0.81
C LEU A 32 -26.74 -4.45 -1.74
N TYR A 33 -27.51 -5.53 -1.88
CA TYR A 33 -27.17 -6.60 -2.84
C TYR A 33 -27.17 -6.06 -4.27
N LYS A 34 -28.22 -5.36 -4.69
CA LYS A 34 -28.33 -4.78 -6.04
C LYS A 34 -27.19 -3.83 -6.36
N LYS A 35 -26.68 -3.10 -5.36
CA LYS A 35 -25.62 -2.12 -5.51
C LYS A 35 -24.22 -2.73 -5.54
N TYR A 36 -23.95 -3.73 -4.69
CA TYR A 36 -22.58 -4.21 -4.43
C TYR A 36 -22.29 -5.61 -4.98
N TRP A 37 -23.32 -6.34 -5.44
CA TRP A 37 -23.09 -7.63 -6.06
C TRP A 37 -23.28 -7.54 -7.58
N PRO A 38 -22.40 -8.16 -8.41
CA PRO A 38 -21.24 -8.97 -8.03
C PRO A 38 -20.07 -8.13 -7.48
N ALA A 39 -19.32 -8.72 -6.54
CA ALA A 39 -18.13 -8.10 -5.99
C ALA A 39 -17.09 -7.86 -7.09
N ASP A 40 -16.44 -6.68 -7.07
CA ASP A 40 -15.32 -6.40 -7.98
C ASP A 40 -14.09 -7.23 -7.61
N LEU A 41 -13.84 -7.41 -6.31
CA LEU A 41 -12.70 -8.14 -5.80
C LEU A 41 -13.05 -8.88 -4.49
N HIS A 42 -12.73 -10.17 -4.43
CA HIS A 42 -12.53 -10.90 -3.18
C HIS A 42 -11.05 -10.88 -2.82
N LEU A 43 -10.68 -10.09 -1.81
CA LEU A 43 -9.33 -10.04 -1.27
C LEU A 43 -9.24 -10.95 -0.04
N ILE A 44 -8.49 -12.02 -0.14
CA ILE A 44 -8.43 -13.10 0.84
C ILE A 44 -7.00 -13.56 1.11
N GLY A 45 -6.77 -14.30 2.21
CA GLY A 45 -5.52 -15.03 2.41
C GLY A 45 -5.40 -16.23 1.47
N LYS A 46 -4.19 -16.54 1.01
CA LYS A 46 -3.95 -17.68 0.10
C LYS A 46 -4.36 -19.04 0.68
N ASP A 47 -4.44 -19.16 1.99
CA ASP A 47 -4.84 -20.39 2.69
C ASP A 47 -6.30 -20.80 2.43
N ILE A 48 -7.16 -19.82 2.13
CA ILE A 48 -8.57 -20.06 1.81
C ILE A 48 -8.88 -19.90 0.31
N LEU A 49 -7.86 -19.84 -0.53
CA LEU A 49 -8.02 -19.64 -1.97
C LEU A 49 -8.91 -20.71 -2.63
N ARG A 50 -8.71 -21.99 -2.28
CA ARG A 50 -9.51 -23.09 -2.80
C ARG A 50 -11.01 -22.90 -2.58
N PHE A 51 -11.39 -22.42 -1.40
CA PHE A 51 -12.80 -22.21 -1.05
C PHE A 51 -13.44 -21.11 -1.89
N HIS A 52 -12.69 -20.07 -2.20
CA HIS A 52 -13.17 -18.93 -2.97
C HIS A 52 -13.09 -19.11 -4.48
N THR A 53 -12.17 -19.97 -4.98
CA THR A 53 -11.98 -20.18 -6.41
C THR A 53 -12.66 -21.43 -6.96
N ILE A 54 -13.05 -22.38 -6.10
CA ILE A 54 -13.72 -23.62 -6.51
C ILE A 54 -15.12 -23.70 -5.89
N TYR A 55 -15.22 -23.78 -4.56
CA TYR A 55 -16.51 -24.03 -3.92
C TYR A 55 -17.47 -22.85 -4.04
N TRP A 56 -16.99 -21.64 -3.84
CA TRP A 56 -17.82 -20.44 -3.94
C TRP A 56 -18.41 -20.22 -5.34
N PRO A 57 -17.64 -20.29 -6.44
CA PRO A 57 -18.18 -20.25 -7.78
C PRO A 57 -19.22 -21.36 -8.05
N ILE A 58 -18.97 -22.59 -7.60
CA ILE A 58 -19.95 -23.68 -7.76
C ILE A 58 -21.27 -23.36 -7.06
N MET A 59 -21.23 -22.83 -5.83
CA MET A 59 -22.41 -22.44 -5.09
C MET A 59 -23.19 -21.32 -5.80
N LEU A 60 -22.50 -20.28 -6.27
CA LEU A 60 -23.10 -19.17 -7.01
C LEU A 60 -23.72 -19.64 -8.33
N MET A 61 -23.03 -20.49 -9.06
CA MET A 61 -23.57 -21.09 -10.31
C MET A 61 -24.81 -21.93 -10.05
N ALA A 62 -24.83 -22.72 -8.97
CA ALA A 62 -25.98 -23.52 -8.58
C ALA A 62 -27.21 -22.66 -8.19
N LEU A 63 -26.97 -21.47 -7.63
CA LEU A 63 -28.00 -20.49 -7.31
C LEU A 63 -28.40 -19.60 -8.50
N GLY A 64 -27.70 -19.67 -9.64
CA GLY A 64 -27.91 -18.75 -10.77
C GLY A 64 -27.46 -17.30 -10.47
N VAL A 65 -26.57 -17.11 -9.51
CA VAL A 65 -26.07 -15.81 -9.07
C VAL A 65 -24.77 -15.45 -9.81
N PRO A 66 -24.58 -14.20 -10.25
CA PRO A 66 -23.35 -13.77 -10.92
C PRO A 66 -22.09 -14.02 -10.07
N LEU A 67 -21.00 -14.40 -10.76
CA LEU A 67 -19.70 -14.59 -10.10
C LEU A 67 -19.00 -13.26 -9.75
N PRO A 68 -18.16 -13.21 -8.70
CA PRO A 68 -17.27 -12.07 -8.47
C PRO A 68 -16.34 -11.88 -9.67
N LYS A 69 -15.95 -10.63 -9.96
CA LYS A 69 -15.12 -10.31 -11.13
C LYS A 69 -13.68 -10.78 -10.96
N GLN A 70 -13.15 -10.73 -9.73
CA GLN A 70 -11.78 -11.12 -9.41
C GLN A 70 -11.68 -11.72 -8.02
N ILE A 71 -10.79 -12.69 -7.86
CA ILE A 71 -10.40 -13.24 -6.56
C ILE A 71 -8.87 -13.12 -6.46
N PHE A 72 -8.39 -12.48 -5.39
CA PHE A 72 -6.97 -12.33 -5.11
C PHE A 72 -6.61 -12.90 -3.75
N GLY A 73 -5.72 -13.89 -3.75
CA GLY A 73 -5.18 -14.49 -2.53
C GLY A 73 -3.82 -13.89 -2.19
N HIS A 74 -3.77 -13.03 -1.17
CA HIS A 74 -2.51 -12.44 -0.72
C HIS A 74 -1.63 -13.45 0.02
N PRO A 75 -0.29 -13.30 -0.03
CA PRO A 75 0.65 -14.15 0.70
C PRO A 75 0.53 -14.02 2.21
N TRP A 76 1.25 -14.88 2.93
CA TRP A 76 1.36 -14.79 4.39
C TRP A 76 2.47 -13.85 4.83
N LEU A 77 2.34 -13.34 6.05
CA LEU A 77 3.44 -12.83 6.85
C LEU A 77 3.96 -13.96 7.73
N ILE A 78 5.21 -14.30 7.58
CA ILE A 78 5.88 -15.37 8.32
C ILE A 78 7.09 -14.82 9.08
N GLN A 79 7.52 -15.51 10.12
CA GLN A 79 8.81 -15.24 10.76
C GLN A 79 9.91 -16.13 10.14
N ASN A 80 11.17 -15.83 10.43
CA ASN A 80 12.31 -16.61 9.92
C ASN A 80 12.23 -18.11 10.25
N ASP A 81 11.56 -18.47 11.34
CA ASP A 81 11.30 -19.85 11.77
C ASP A 81 10.00 -20.44 11.18
N GLY A 82 9.35 -19.72 10.27
CA GLY A 82 8.14 -20.14 9.56
C GLY A 82 6.85 -19.48 10.05
N LYS A 83 5.73 -20.18 9.88
CA LYS A 83 4.40 -19.67 10.20
C LYS A 83 4.27 -19.32 11.68
N MET A 84 3.76 -18.12 11.96
CA MET A 84 3.42 -17.68 13.32
C MET A 84 2.33 -18.58 13.92
N SER A 85 2.50 -18.95 15.17
CA SER A 85 1.54 -19.77 15.91
C SER A 85 1.51 -19.36 17.38
N LYS A 86 0.30 -19.23 17.93
CA LYS A 86 0.10 -18.95 19.37
C LYS A 86 0.78 -20.00 20.25
N SER A 87 0.75 -21.29 19.84
CA SER A 87 1.37 -22.38 20.59
C SER A 87 2.89 -22.33 20.60
N LYS A 88 3.53 -21.69 19.61
CA LYS A 88 4.98 -21.47 19.56
C LYS A 88 5.42 -20.18 20.28
N GLY A 89 4.49 -19.32 20.66
CA GLY A 89 4.80 -18.05 21.30
C GLY A 89 5.50 -17.03 20.39
N ASN A 90 5.53 -17.26 19.07
CA ASN A 90 6.21 -16.41 18.08
C ASN A 90 5.26 -15.47 17.34
N VAL A 91 4.13 -15.11 17.92
CA VAL A 91 3.17 -14.20 17.26
C VAL A 91 3.55 -12.75 17.54
N MET A 92 3.71 -11.96 16.47
CA MET A 92 3.78 -10.51 16.56
C MET A 92 2.36 -9.95 16.43
N TYR A 93 1.85 -9.36 17.53
CA TYR A 93 0.52 -8.79 17.54
C TYR A 93 0.52 -7.37 16.96
N ALA A 94 -0.47 -7.08 16.13
CA ALA A 94 -0.61 -5.74 15.51
C ALA A 94 -0.74 -4.63 16.56
N ASP A 95 -1.45 -4.89 17.67
CA ASP A 95 -1.62 -3.92 18.76
C ASP A 95 -0.29 -3.57 19.43
N ASP A 96 0.61 -4.53 19.60
CA ASP A 96 1.94 -4.28 20.17
C ASP A 96 2.80 -3.46 19.20
N MET A 97 2.73 -3.75 17.91
CA MET A 97 3.40 -2.96 16.88
C MET A 97 2.89 -1.53 16.83
N VAL A 98 1.56 -1.34 16.84
CA VAL A 98 0.93 -0.01 16.83
C VAL A 98 1.28 0.79 18.08
N ARG A 99 1.33 0.15 19.25
CA ARG A 99 1.76 0.81 20.50
C ARG A 99 3.20 1.30 20.45
N LEU A 100 4.10 0.56 19.79
CA LEU A 100 5.53 0.90 19.72
C LEU A 100 5.85 1.90 18.59
N PHE A 101 5.23 1.76 17.43
CA PHE A 101 5.62 2.49 16.21
C PHE A 101 4.54 3.44 15.67
N GLY A 102 3.32 3.37 16.19
CA GLY A 102 2.18 4.10 15.64
C GLY A 102 1.53 3.39 14.45
N VAL A 103 0.26 3.69 14.22
CA VAL A 103 -0.58 3.01 13.22
C VAL A 103 -0.06 3.19 11.79
N ASP A 104 0.39 4.39 11.44
CA ASP A 104 0.83 4.69 10.06
C ASP A 104 2.11 3.95 9.70
N ALA A 105 3.07 3.86 10.62
CA ALA A 105 4.31 3.12 10.41
C ALA A 105 4.05 1.60 10.26
N VAL A 106 3.13 1.05 11.05
CA VAL A 106 2.75 -0.37 10.94
C VAL A 106 2.03 -0.64 9.61
N ARG A 107 1.09 0.21 9.21
CA ARG A 107 0.41 0.08 7.91
C ARG A 107 1.39 0.17 6.74
N PHE A 108 2.29 1.15 6.77
CA PHE A 108 3.36 1.26 5.78
C PHE A 108 4.18 -0.02 5.71
N PHE A 109 4.67 -0.51 6.85
CA PHE A 109 5.50 -1.71 6.92
C PHE A 109 4.79 -2.93 6.31
N VAL A 110 3.57 -3.21 6.74
CA VAL A 110 2.81 -4.37 6.25
C VAL A 110 2.58 -4.30 4.75
N LEU A 111 2.22 -3.12 4.21
CA LEU A 111 1.97 -2.95 2.78
C LEU A 111 3.25 -2.98 1.95
N HIS A 112 4.36 -2.49 2.50
CA HIS A 112 5.66 -2.47 1.85
C HIS A 112 6.34 -3.85 1.82
N GLU A 113 6.25 -4.61 2.92
CA GLU A 113 6.94 -5.90 3.07
C GLU A 113 6.08 -7.11 2.64
N MET A 114 4.85 -6.91 2.15
CA MET A 114 4.04 -7.98 1.59
C MET A 114 4.24 -8.05 0.07
N PRO A 115 5.20 -8.84 -0.42
CA PRO A 115 5.41 -8.99 -1.85
C PRO A 115 4.21 -9.69 -2.49
N PHE A 116 4.01 -9.44 -3.79
CA PHE A 116 2.87 -10.00 -4.52
C PHE A 116 2.95 -11.52 -4.69
N GLU A 117 4.15 -12.06 -4.90
CA GLU A 117 4.36 -13.44 -5.37
C GLU A 117 4.82 -14.40 -4.27
N ASN A 118 5.34 -13.88 -3.16
CA ASN A 118 5.96 -14.67 -2.10
C ASN A 118 5.47 -14.27 -0.72
N ASP A 119 5.68 -15.15 0.26
CA ASP A 119 5.40 -14.81 1.65
C ASP A 119 6.35 -13.71 2.13
N GLY A 120 5.81 -12.75 2.85
CA GLY A 120 6.57 -11.67 3.48
C GLY A 120 7.17 -12.11 4.80
N ILE A 121 8.40 -11.68 5.07
CA ILE A 121 9.05 -11.92 6.36
C ILE A 121 8.78 -10.74 7.28
N ILE A 122 8.46 -11.02 8.55
CA ILE A 122 8.29 -10.02 9.60
C ILE A 122 9.21 -10.33 10.77
N SER A 123 9.98 -9.33 11.20
CA SER A 123 10.73 -9.34 12.45
C SER A 123 10.79 -7.93 13.06
N TRP A 124 11.07 -7.82 14.35
CA TRP A 124 11.19 -6.52 15.00
C TRP A 124 12.34 -5.69 14.41
N GLU A 125 13.43 -6.32 14.06
CA GLU A 125 14.60 -5.70 13.44
C GLU A 125 14.23 -5.13 12.07
N LEU A 126 13.49 -5.89 11.25
CA LEU A 126 13.08 -5.45 9.93
C LEU A 126 12.09 -4.28 10.00
N VAL A 127 11.16 -4.29 10.97
CA VAL A 127 10.25 -3.15 11.21
C VAL A 127 11.04 -1.88 11.51
N VAL A 128 12.00 -1.96 12.45
CA VAL A 128 12.85 -0.82 12.83
C VAL A 128 13.69 -0.35 11.64
N GLU A 129 14.29 -1.29 10.89
CA GLU A 129 15.09 -0.96 9.70
C GLU A 129 14.26 -0.20 8.66
N ARG A 130 13.06 -0.67 8.33
CA ARG A 130 12.20 -0.02 7.33
C ARG A 130 11.72 1.35 7.76
N ILE A 131 11.32 1.51 9.02
CA ILE A 131 10.93 2.80 9.56
C ILE A 131 12.09 3.79 9.46
N ASN A 132 13.29 3.39 9.86
CA ASN A 132 14.46 4.26 9.84
C ASN A 132 14.92 4.57 8.40
N SER A 133 15.05 3.57 7.53
CA SER A 133 15.58 3.77 6.19
C SER A 133 14.61 4.52 5.27
N GLU A 134 13.34 4.13 5.27
CA GLU A 134 12.38 4.67 4.32
C GLU A 134 11.62 5.87 4.90
N LEU A 135 10.96 5.72 6.06
CA LEU A 135 10.14 6.80 6.61
C LEU A 135 11.00 7.94 7.18
N ALA A 136 12.01 7.65 8.00
CA ALA A 136 12.83 8.70 8.62
C ALA A 136 13.87 9.25 7.64
N ASN A 137 14.74 8.39 7.09
CA ASN A 137 15.89 8.85 6.31
C ASN A 137 15.56 9.21 4.85
N THR A 138 14.53 8.62 4.25
CA THR A 138 14.12 8.98 2.89
C THR A 138 13.06 10.07 2.90
N LEU A 139 11.86 9.79 3.38
CA LEU A 139 10.74 10.73 3.38
C LEU A 139 10.92 11.86 4.41
N GLY A 140 11.20 11.51 5.66
CA GLY A 140 11.37 12.48 6.74
C GLY A 140 12.52 13.46 6.48
N ASN A 141 13.66 12.98 5.96
CA ASN A 141 14.78 13.83 5.57
C ASN A 141 14.41 14.75 4.40
N LEU A 142 13.71 14.26 3.37
CA LEU A 142 13.23 15.08 2.26
C LEU A 142 12.35 16.23 2.76
N VAL A 143 11.34 15.93 3.55
CA VAL A 143 10.41 16.93 4.13
C VAL A 143 11.17 17.94 5.00
N ASN A 144 12.01 17.44 5.90
CA ASN A 144 12.77 18.32 6.81
C ASN A 144 13.71 19.26 6.03
N ARG A 145 14.46 18.76 5.06
CA ARG A 145 15.38 19.58 4.22
C ARG A 145 14.61 20.64 3.45
N THR A 146 13.53 20.26 2.77
CA THR A 146 12.73 21.17 1.95
C THR A 146 12.10 22.27 2.80
N ILE A 147 11.39 21.91 3.88
CA ILE A 147 10.73 22.90 4.75
C ILE A 147 11.75 23.79 5.46
N SER A 148 12.84 23.22 5.97
CA SER A 148 13.87 24.01 6.68
C SER A 148 14.56 25.02 5.75
N MET A 149 14.87 24.64 4.50
CA MET A 149 15.47 25.56 3.52
C MET A 149 14.48 26.62 3.05
N SER A 150 13.21 26.25 2.79
CA SER A 150 12.17 27.19 2.42
C SER A 150 11.94 28.24 3.51
N ASN A 151 11.88 27.83 4.78
CA ASN A 151 11.77 28.75 5.90
C ASN A 151 13.02 29.64 6.05
N LYS A 152 14.20 29.04 5.96
CA LYS A 152 15.46 29.75 6.16
C LYS A 152 15.72 30.83 5.12
N TYR A 153 15.44 30.54 3.85
CA TYR A 153 15.82 31.42 2.74
C TYR A 153 14.69 32.37 2.31
N PHE A 154 13.44 31.94 2.47
CA PHE A 154 12.27 32.68 1.96
C PHE A 154 11.13 32.84 2.99
N GLY A 155 11.37 32.60 4.28
CA GLY A 155 10.34 32.74 5.32
C GLY A 155 9.13 31.80 5.10
N GLY A 156 9.34 30.66 4.42
CA GLY A 156 8.30 29.67 4.12
C GLY A 156 7.46 29.94 2.87
N VAL A 157 7.73 31.03 2.15
CA VAL A 157 7.02 31.39 0.91
C VAL A 157 7.96 31.24 -0.28
N VAL A 158 7.81 30.18 -1.04
CA VAL A 158 8.57 29.92 -2.27
C VAL A 158 7.69 30.19 -3.48
N THR A 159 8.30 30.71 -4.56
CA THR A 159 7.60 31.03 -5.80
C THR A 159 8.35 30.45 -7.00
N ASN A 160 7.63 29.99 -8.00
CA ASN A 160 8.24 29.57 -9.25
C ASN A 160 8.66 30.80 -10.05
N THR A 161 9.97 31.05 -10.14
CA THR A 161 10.54 32.13 -10.95
C THR A 161 10.86 31.72 -12.38
N GLY A 162 10.70 30.44 -12.71
CA GLY A 162 10.84 29.92 -14.07
C GLY A 162 12.29 29.75 -14.55
N VAL A 163 13.28 29.84 -13.66
CA VAL A 163 14.69 29.60 -14.00
C VAL A 163 14.94 28.08 -14.02
N ILE A 164 14.79 27.47 -15.18
CA ILE A 164 14.81 26.01 -15.39
C ILE A 164 16.15 25.57 -15.95
N GLU A 165 16.66 24.43 -15.45
CA GLU A 165 17.84 23.73 -15.93
C GLU A 165 17.48 22.28 -16.32
N GLU A 166 18.39 21.57 -17.00
CA GLU A 166 18.17 20.18 -17.46
C GLU A 166 17.78 19.22 -16.31
N VAL A 167 18.38 19.38 -15.14
CA VAL A 167 18.10 18.58 -13.95
C VAL A 167 16.65 18.69 -13.47
N ASP A 168 15.99 19.82 -13.72
CA ASP A 168 14.56 20.02 -13.37
C ASP A 168 13.66 19.23 -14.30
N GLU A 169 13.96 19.20 -15.59
CA GLU A 169 13.22 18.43 -16.56
C GLU A 169 13.34 16.92 -16.30
N ASP A 170 14.53 16.46 -15.88
CA ASP A 170 14.72 15.07 -15.45
C ASP A 170 13.82 14.73 -14.23
N LEU A 171 13.82 15.58 -13.20
CA LEU A 171 12.94 15.38 -12.04
C LEU A 171 11.45 15.39 -12.43
N LYS A 172 11.01 16.34 -13.26
CA LYS A 172 9.63 16.39 -13.75
C LYS A 172 9.23 15.11 -14.48
N ASN A 173 10.11 14.59 -15.34
CA ASN A 173 9.87 13.32 -16.03
C ASN A 173 9.72 12.14 -15.05
N VAL A 174 10.53 12.09 -14.00
CA VAL A 174 10.40 11.06 -12.95
C VAL A 174 9.07 11.19 -12.23
N VAL A 175 8.63 12.41 -11.87
CA VAL A 175 7.33 12.67 -11.23
C VAL A 175 6.17 12.20 -12.11
N LEU A 176 6.17 12.57 -13.39
CA LEU A 176 5.11 12.21 -14.35
C LEU A 176 5.02 10.68 -14.55
N ASN A 177 6.18 10.03 -14.69
CA ASN A 177 6.25 8.57 -14.86
C ASN A 177 5.88 7.81 -13.58
N CYS A 178 6.17 8.34 -12.40
CA CYS A 178 5.83 7.71 -11.13
C CYS A 178 4.32 7.45 -11.03
N ARG A 179 3.48 8.42 -11.38
CA ARG A 179 2.01 8.24 -11.38
C ARG A 179 1.57 7.08 -12.26
N ILE A 180 2.16 6.95 -13.45
CA ILE A 180 1.82 5.88 -14.40
C ILE A 180 2.22 4.52 -13.82
N LYS A 181 3.44 4.40 -13.34
CA LYS A 181 3.96 3.15 -12.77
C LYS A 181 3.20 2.71 -11.52
N VAL A 182 2.86 3.66 -10.64
CA VAL A 182 2.04 3.39 -9.45
C VAL A 182 0.68 2.86 -9.86
N ALA A 183 0.01 3.47 -10.85
CA ALA A 183 -1.29 3.01 -11.35
C ALA A 183 -1.18 1.59 -11.93
N GLU A 184 -0.18 1.32 -12.76
CA GLU A 184 0.06 -0.02 -13.34
C GLU A 184 0.31 -1.10 -12.27
N CYS A 185 1.03 -0.76 -11.19
CA CYS A 185 1.22 -1.65 -10.05
C CYS A 185 -0.10 -1.90 -9.30
N MET A 186 -0.85 -0.83 -9.02
CA MET A 186 -2.13 -0.93 -8.31
C MET A 186 -3.19 -1.70 -9.10
N ASP A 187 -3.28 -1.53 -10.43
CA ASP A 187 -4.18 -2.28 -11.29
C ASP A 187 -3.92 -3.80 -11.25
N LYS A 188 -2.68 -4.17 -10.92
CA LYS A 188 -2.23 -5.56 -10.74
C LYS A 188 -2.23 -5.99 -9.27
N LEU A 189 -2.72 -5.17 -8.35
CA LEU A 189 -2.70 -5.39 -6.89
C LEU A 189 -1.29 -5.53 -6.29
N LYS A 190 -0.24 -5.03 -6.98
CA LYS A 190 1.16 -5.04 -6.55
C LYS A 190 1.44 -3.84 -5.63
N VAL A 191 0.85 -3.84 -4.44
CA VAL A 191 0.89 -2.69 -3.53
C VAL A 191 2.31 -2.37 -3.06
N ALA A 192 3.12 -3.37 -2.73
CA ALA A 192 4.51 -3.18 -2.33
C ALA A 192 5.36 -2.53 -3.44
N ASP A 193 5.16 -2.96 -4.69
CA ASP A 193 5.84 -2.38 -5.86
C ASP A 193 5.40 -0.92 -6.06
N ALA A 194 4.10 -0.63 -5.92
CA ALA A 194 3.58 0.73 -6.02
C ALA A 194 4.20 1.68 -4.97
N ILE A 195 4.33 1.22 -3.72
CA ILE A 195 5.02 1.97 -2.67
C ILE A 195 6.49 2.18 -3.00
N SER A 196 7.17 1.16 -3.52
CA SER A 196 8.58 1.23 -3.93
C SER A 196 8.80 2.26 -5.05
N GLU A 197 7.89 2.38 -6.02
CA GLU A 197 7.95 3.44 -7.05
C GLU A 197 7.81 4.84 -6.43
N ILE A 198 6.94 5.03 -5.43
CA ILE A 198 6.81 6.30 -4.71
C ILE A 198 8.11 6.64 -3.97
N PHE A 199 8.71 5.67 -3.29
CA PHE A 199 9.97 5.89 -2.57
C PHE A 199 11.16 6.10 -3.52
N THR A 200 11.13 5.54 -4.71
CA THR A 200 12.09 5.86 -5.78
C THR A 200 12.01 7.33 -6.18
N LEU A 201 10.80 7.89 -6.28
CA LEU A 201 10.62 9.34 -6.49
C LEU A 201 11.19 10.15 -5.33
N PHE A 202 10.92 9.79 -4.06
CA PHE A 202 11.48 10.53 -2.91
C PHE A 202 13.01 10.48 -2.87
N LYS A 203 13.62 9.36 -3.22
CA LYS A 203 15.07 9.23 -3.37
C LYS A 203 15.60 10.14 -4.49
N ARG A 204 14.88 10.23 -5.62
CA ARG A 204 15.23 11.16 -6.69
C ARG A 204 15.12 12.62 -6.27
N CYS A 205 14.09 12.99 -5.47
CA CYS A 205 13.96 14.34 -4.92
C CYS A 205 15.12 14.69 -3.97
N ASN A 206 15.51 13.77 -3.08
CA ASN A 206 16.68 13.98 -2.22
C ASN A 206 17.96 14.19 -3.05
N LYS A 207 18.16 13.38 -4.09
CA LYS A 207 19.29 13.53 -5.01
C LYS A 207 19.26 14.87 -5.76
N TYR A 208 18.07 15.34 -6.17
CA TYR A 208 17.91 16.65 -6.80
C TYR A 208 18.35 17.80 -5.88
N ILE A 209 18.05 17.74 -4.58
CA ILE A 209 18.56 18.71 -3.60
C ILE A 209 20.09 18.68 -3.55
N ASP A 210 20.70 17.50 -3.63
CA ASP A 210 22.18 17.37 -3.61
C ASP A 210 22.82 17.88 -4.92
N GLU A 211 22.18 17.66 -6.05
CA GLU A 211 22.64 18.11 -7.37
C GLU A 211 22.53 19.63 -7.54
N THR A 212 21.42 20.22 -7.07
CA THR A 212 21.14 21.67 -7.19
C THR A 212 21.80 22.50 -6.12
N MET A 213 22.23 21.89 -5.02
CA MET A 213 22.94 22.54 -3.90
C MET A 213 22.28 23.86 -3.45
N PRO A 214 21.04 23.90 -2.96
CA PRO A 214 20.35 25.14 -2.59
C PRO A 214 21.13 26.01 -1.58
N TRP A 215 21.91 25.38 -0.70
CA TRP A 215 22.80 26.10 0.25
C TRP A 215 23.95 26.85 -0.41
N ALA A 216 24.36 26.43 -1.61
CA ALA A 216 25.33 27.17 -2.41
C ALA A 216 24.68 28.31 -3.20
N LEU A 217 23.50 28.04 -3.80
CA LEU A 217 22.70 29.08 -4.48
C LEU A 217 22.34 30.23 -3.54
N ALA A 218 22.01 29.93 -2.28
CA ALA A 218 21.64 30.92 -1.28
C ALA A 218 22.76 31.90 -0.90
N LYS A 219 24.03 31.60 -1.22
CA LYS A 219 25.18 32.48 -0.97
C LYS A 219 25.42 33.49 -2.09
N ASP A 220 24.75 33.35 -3.20
CA ASP A 220 24.90 34.16 -4.40
C ASP A 220 23.63 34.96 -4.65
N GLU A 221 23.68 36.26 -4.46
CA GLU A 221 22.53 37.15 -4.62
C GLU A 221 21.98 37.15 -6.05
N THR A 222 22.78 36.78 -7.06
CA THR A 222 22.36 36.72 -8.47
C THR A 222 21.59 35.43 -8.79
N LYS A 223 21.58 34.46 -7.88
CA LYS A 223 20.95 33.13 -8.05
C LYS A 223 19.67 32.91 -7.22
N GLN A 224 19.12 33.98 -6.66
CA GLN A 224 17.93 33.90 -5.81
C GLN A 224 16.71 33.36 -6.59
N ASP A 225 16.54 33.73 -7.86
CA ASP A 225 15.47 33.21 -8.71
C ASP A 225 15.63 31.71 -8.99
N ARG A 226 16.87 31.26 -9.22
CA ARG A 226 17.15 29.83 -9.34
C ARG A 226 16.86 29.08 -8.04
N LEU A 227 17.27 29.62 -6.91
CA LEU A 227 16.98 29.04 -5.59
C LEU A 227 15.47 28.91 -5.33
N ASN A 228 14.69 29.93 -5.70
CA ASN A 228 13.24 29.88 -5.60
C ASN A 228 12.65 28.76 -6.44
N THR A 229 13.06 28.63 -7.71
CA THR A 229 12.61 27.56 -8.61
C THR A 229 12.92 26.16 -8.04
N VAL A 230 14.13 25.98 -7.51
CA VAL A 230 14.58 24.71 -6.92
C VAL A 230 13.75 24.29 -5.71
N LEU A 231 13.36 25.24 -4.87
CA LEU A 231 12.62 24.97 -3.64
C LEU A 231 11.09 24.92 -3.84
N TYR A 232 10.60 25.47 -4.95
CA TYR A 232 9.21 25.41 -5.39
C TYR A 232 8.83 24.01 -5.85
#